data_9c444487f932a09e8ae8a52b1a7a9fd0
#
_entry.id   9c444487f932a09e8ae8a52b1a7a9fd0
#
_cell.length_a   1.000
_cell.length_b   1.000
_cell.length_c   1.000
_cell.angle_alpha   90.00
_cell.angle_beta   90.00
_cell.angle_gamma   90.00
#
_symmetry.space_group_name_H-M   'P 1'
#
loop_
_entity.id
_entity.type
_entity.pdbx_description
1 polymer ?
#
loop_
_entity_poly.entity_id
_entity_poly.type
_entity_poly.pdbx_seq_one_letter_code
_entity_poly.pdbx_strand_id
1 'polypeptide(L)'
;MSSLSIFAGSHALQRIRSEGINADQFRIMLAASGGPKWFVLYGLDRYLFGEFFAGRQRELITLGSSAGAWRTCCLATKNPVASIERLAKRYSEERYSEQPTTDEITEKAREMLADMLGANGVAEIVHNEVFRTHIIADRARGIGSSQLKTA
;
A
#
# COMPACT_ATOMS: atom_id res chain seq x y z
N MET A 1 -24.12 -14.47 9.94
CA MET A 1 -22.88 -14.44 10.76
C MET A 1 -21.98 -13.38 10.16
N SER A 2 -21.40 -12.50 10.96
CA SER A 2 -20.42 -11.52 10.47
C SER A 2 -19.13 -12.25 10.06
N SER A 3 -18.64 -12.03 8.86
CA SER A 3 -17.38 -12.59 8.37
C SER A 3 -16.15 -11.82 8.86
N LEU A 4 -16.34 -10.71 9.57
CA LEU A 4 -15.30 -9.84 10.08
C LEU A 4 -15.35 -9.74 11.58
N SER A 5 -14.23 -10.02 12.25
CA SER A 5 -14.05 -9.80 13.69
C SER A 5 -13.13 -8.60 13.90
N ILE A 6 -13.54 -7.69 14.78
CA ILE A 6 -12.82 -6.46 15.07
C ILE A 6 -12.26 -6.52 16.48
N PHE A 7 -10.95 -6.28 16.59
CA PHE A 7 -10.23 -6.19 17.85
C PHE A 7 -9.79 -4.74 18.05
N ALA A 8 -10.12 -4.18 19.21
CA ALA A 8 -9.78 -2.80 19.52
C ALA A 8 -9.48 -2.64 21.02
N GLY A 9 -8.65 -1.66 21.36
CA GLY A 9 -8.46 -1.26 22.76
C GLY A 9 -9.76 -0.72 23.36
N SER A 10 -9.85 -0.70 24.68
CA SER A 10 -11.10 -0.41 25.41
C SER A 10 -11.83 0.86 24.96
N HIS A 11 -11.11 1.97 24.83
CA HIS A 11 -11.71 3.23 24.37
C HIS A 11 -12.19 3.18 22.91
N ALA A 12 -11.38 2.60 22.01
CA ALA A 12 -11.77 2.45 20.62
C ALA A 12 -12.97 1.51 20.47
N LEU A 13 -12.98 0.40 21.23
CA LEU A 13 -14.10 -0.54 21.24
C LEU A 13 -15.39 0.09 21.74
N GLN A 14 -15.33 0.90 22.82
CA GLN A 14 -16.50 1.63 23.33
C GLN A 14 -17.05 2.58 22.26
N ARG A 15 -16.16 3.31 21.59
CA ARG A 15 -16.54 4.23 20.53
C ARG A 15 -17.17 3.52 19.33
N ILE A 16 -16.57 2.40 18.90
CA ILE A 16 -17.11 1.58 17.81
C ILE A 16 -18.51 1.05 18.15
N ARG A 17 -18.74 0.65 19.41
CA ARG A 17 -20.04 0.16 19.86
C ARG A 17 -21.13 1.25 19.90
N SER A 18 -20.76 2.49 20.22
CA SER A 18 -21.71 3.61 20.30
C SER A 18 -21.97 4.31 18.97
N GLU A 19 -20.96 4.42 18.11
CA GLU A 19 -20.99 5.22 16.89
C GLU A 19 -20.95 4.39 15.59
N GLY A 20 -20.73 3.07 15.71
CA GLY A 20 -20.36 2.23 14.56
C GLY A 20 -18.92 2.47 14.12
N ILE A 21 -18.52 1.82 13.02
CA ILE A 21 -17.21 2.04 12.40
C ILE A 21 -17.37 3.06 11.28
N ASN A 22 -16.55 4.11 11.33
CA ASN A 22 -16.47 5.09 10.26
C ASN A 22 -15.02 5.52 10.01
N ALA A 23 -14.76 6.05 8.81
CA ALA A 23 -13.43 6.39 8.34
C ALA A 23 -12.71 7.41 9.24
N ASP A 24 -13.44 8.36 9.84
CA ASP A 24 -12.86 9.45 10.62
C ASP A 24 -12.34 9.04 12.01
N GLN A 25 -12.65 7.83 12.43
CA GLN A 25 -12.11 7.26 13.67
C GLN A 25 -10.63 6.86 13.52
N PHE A 26 -10.17 6.65 12.30
CA PHE A 26 -8.81 6.23 12.01
C PHE A 26 -7.91 7.44 11.77
N ARG A 27 -6.75 7.46 12.38
CA ARG A 27 -5.74 8.52 12.25
C ARG A 27 -4.47 8.00 11.57
N ILE A 28 -4.19 6.74 11.76
CA ILE A 28 -3.01 6.07 11.23
C ILE A 28 -3.45 4.74 10.63
N MET A 29 -2.95 4.43 9.45
CA MET A 29 -3.08 3.14 8.80
C MET A 29 -1.69 2.54 8.59
N LEU A 30 -1.49 1.35 9.13
CA LEU A 30 -0.25 0.60 8.96
C LEU A 30 -0.43 -0.47 7.88
N ALA A 31 0.54 -0.56 6.98
CA ALA A 31 0.52 -1.54 5.90
C ALA A 31 1.83 -2.33 5.89
N ALA A 32 1.77 -3.57 6.38
CA ALA A 32 2.93 -4.43 6.52
C ALA A 32 3.45 -4.93 5.16
N SER A 33 4.74 -5.29 5.15
CA SER A 33 5.34 -6.07 4.08
C SER A 33 4.71 -7.47 4.02
N GLY A 34 4.75 -8.11 2.88
CA GLY A 34 4.16 -9.44 2.71
C GLY A 34 4.38 -10.05 1.33
N GLY A 35 5.04 -9.33 0.42
CA GLY A 35 5.23 -9.78 -0.95
C GLY A 35 3.88 -10.21 -1.58
N PRO A 36 3.82 -11.34 -2.31
CA PRO A 36 2.59 -11.79 -2.98
C PRO A 36 1.42 -12.08 -2.04
N LYS A 37 1.66 -12.28 -0.75
CA LYS A 37 0.60 -12.53 0.24
C LYS A 37 -0.38 -11.36 0.38
N TRP A 38 -0.01 -10.16 -0.07
CA TRP A 38 -0.90 -9.00 -0.03
C TRP A 38 -2.19 -9.20 -0.84
N PHE A 39 -2.19 -10.10 -1.82
CA PHE A 39 -3.39 -10.40 -2.61
C PHE A 39 -4.60 -10.82 -1.79
N VAL A 40 -4.41 -11.41 -0.61
CA VAL A 40 -5.52 -11.73 0.31
C VAL A 40 -6.26 -10.48 0.79
N LEU A 41 -5.62 -9.32 0.73
CA LEU A 41 -6.18 -8.02 1.12
C LEU A 41 -6.71 -7.23 -0.08
N TYR A 42 -6.55 -7.71 -1.31
CA TYR A 42 -6.91 -6.94 -2.51
C TYR A 42 -8.38 -6.51 -2.53
N GLY A 43 -9.30 -7.42 -2.21
CA GLY A 43 -10.73 -7.08 -2.12
C GLY A 43 -11.02 -6.07 -1.01
N LEU A 44 -10.34 -6.19 0.13
CA LEU A 44 -10.44 -5.23 1.23
C LEU A 44 -9.87 -3.86 0.83
N ASP A 45 -8.74 -3.83 0.13
CA ASP A 45 -8.16 -2.57 -0.34
C ASP A 45 -9.10 -1.85 -1.32
N ARG A 46 -9.72 -2.56 -2.25
CA ARG A 46 -10.71 -1.96 -3.15
C ARG A 46 -11.87 -1.29 -2.39
N TYR A 47 -12.39 -1.98 -1.37
CA TYR A 47 -13.43 -1.42 -0.52
C TYR A 47 -12.92 -0.22 0.29
N LEU A 48 -11.79 -0.36 0.97
CA LEU A 48 -11.23 0.72 1.80
C LEU A 48 -10.93 1.98 0.96
N PHE A 49 -10.38 1.80 -0.23
CA PHE A 49 -9.92 2.90 -1.08
C PHE A 49 -11.08 3.53 -1.88
N GLY A 50 -12.03 2.71 -2.33
CA GLY A 50 -13.14 3.16 -3.17
C GLY A 50 -14.38 3.61 -2.41
N GLU A 51 -14.58 3.10 -1.20
CA GLU A 51 -15.81 3.34 -0.43
C GLU A 51 -15.51 3.87 0.97
N PHE A 52 -14.78 3.13 1.79
CA PHE A 52 -14.63 3.45 3.21
C PHE A 52 -13.91 4.79 3.46
N PHE A 53 -12.83 5.07 2.72
CA PHE A 53 -12.08 6.32 2.80
C PHE A 53 -12.49 7.33 1.71
N ALA A 54 -13.45 7.00 0.86
CA ALA A 54 -13.91 7.93 -0.18
C ALA A 54 -14.47 9.21 0.43
N GLY A 55 -14.11 10.35 -0.15
CA GLY A 55 -14.59 11.66 0.31
C GLY A 55 -14.06 12.13 1.67
N ARG A 56 -13.10 11.40 2.26
CA ARG A 56 -12.46 11.78 3.52
C ARG A 56 -11.79 13.15 3.40
N GLN A 57 -12.01 14.00 4.41
CA GLN A 57 -11.41 15.34 4.49
C GLN A 57 -10.35 15.42 5.60
N ARG A 58 -10.38 14.52 6.57
CA ARG A 58 -9.42 14.51 7.68
C ARG A 58 -8.17 13.75 7.28
N GLU A 59 -7.03 14.27 7.70
CA GLU A 59 -5.75 13.61 7.49
C GLU A 59 -5.74 12.16 7.99
N LEU A 60 -5.19 11.27 7.18
CA LEU A 60 -4.84 9.89 7.51
C LEU A 60 -3.35 9.69 7.22
N ILE A 61 -2.59 9.46 8.27
CA ILE A 61 -1.18 9.08 8.13
C ILE A 61 -1.13 7.61 7.70
N THR A 62 -0.46 7.31 6.61
CA THR A 62 -0.21 5.94 6.21
C THR A 62 1.27 5.61 6.35
N LEU A 63 1.60 4.45 6.90
CA LEU A 63 2.96 3.96 7.05
C LEU A 63 3.05 2.58 6.43
N GLY A 64 3.79 2.47 5.33
CA GLY A 64 3.93 1.25 4.56
C GLY A 64 5.37 0.75 4.46
N SER A 65 5.53 -0.57 4.39
CA SER A 65 6.79 -1.25 4.13
C SER A 65 6.61 -2.26 3.00
N SER A 66 7.54 -2.28 2.01
CA SER A 66 7.51 -3.21 0.87
C SER A 66 6.13 -3.17 0.16
N ALA A 67 5.46 -4.31 -0.05
CA ALA A 67 4.12 -4.38 -0.64
C ALA A 67 3.10 -3.45 0.06
N GLY A 68 3.24 -3.25 1.38
CA GLY A 68 2.42 -2.30 2.12
C GLY A 68 2.62 -0.84 1.68
N ALA A 69 3.86 -0.45 1.39
CA ALA A 69 4.16 0.89 0.86
C ALA A 69 3.52 1.11 -0.52
N TRP A 70 3.58 0.12 -1.40
CA TRP A 70 2.93 0.19 -2.72
C TRP A 70 1.43 0.39 -2.61
N ARG A 71 0.77 -0.37 -1.71
CA ARG A 71 -0.67 -0.26 -1.45
C ARG A 71 -1.05 1.12 -0.91
N THR A 72 -0.30 1.65 0.06
CA THR A 72 -0.59 3.00 0.60
C THR A 72 -0.33 4.11 -0.42
N CYS A 73 0.63 3.93 -1.32
CA CYS A 73 0.81 4.84 -2.47
C CYS A 73 -0.42 4.82 -3.39
N CYS A 74 -1.01 3.65 -3.66
CA CYS A 74 -2.26 3.57 -4.44
C CYS A 74 -3.38 4.39 -3.80
N LEU A 75 -3.55 4.29 -2.47
CA LEU A 75 -4.58 5.05 -1.74
C LEU A 75 -4.44 6.57 -1.92
N ALA A 76 -3.21 7.06 -2.03
CA ALA A 76 -2.93 8.48 -2.14
C ALA A 76 -3.04 9.04 -3.57
N THR A 77 -3.38 8.24 -4.57
CA THR A 77 -3.63 8.70 -5.95
C THR A 77 -5.05 9.25 -6.09
N LYS A 78 -5.32 10.00 -7.16
CA LYS A 78 -6.67 10.52 -7.47
C LYS A 78 -7.69 9.43 -7.75
N ASN A 79 -7.24 8.29 -8.28
CA ASN A 79 -8.11 7.14 -8.51
C ASN A 79 -7.51 5.90 -7.81
N PRO A 80 -7.70 5.77 -6.49
CA PRO A 80 -7.07 4.74 -5.70
C PRO A 80 -7.44 3.32 -6.14
N VAL A 81 -8.71 3.11 -6.53
CA VAL A 81 -9.19 1.80 -6.99
C VAL A 81 -8.49 1.40 -8.28
N ALA A 82 -8.46 2.30 -9.28
CA ALA A 82 -7.76 2.00 -10.53
C ALA A 82 -6.26 1.75 -10.32
N SER A 83 -5.64 2.48 -9.37
CA SER A 83 -4.22 2.30 -9.04
C SER A 83 -3.95 0.92 -8.43
N ILE A 84 -4.75 0.49 -7.45
CA ILE A 84 -4.58 -0.84 -6.83
C ILE A 84 -4.92 -1.98 -7.81
N GLU A 85 -5.85 -1.77 -8.75
CA GLU A 85 -6.17 -2.72 -9.80
C GLU A 85 -5.01 -2.89 -10.79
N ARG A 86 -4.38 -1.79 -11.21
CA ARG A 86 -3.17 -1.85 -12.04
C ARG A 86 -2.03 -2.57 -11.33
N LEU A 87 -1.80 -2.26 -10.05
CA LEU A 87 -0.81 -2.96 -9.24
C LEU A 87 -1.10 -4.47 -9.19
N ALA A 88 -2.34 -4.85 -8.89
CA ALA A 88 -2.71 -6.26 -8.79
C ALA A 88 -2.51 -7.00 -10.11
N LYS A 89 -2.96 -6.42 -11.21
CA LYS A 89 -2.79 -6.98 -12.55
C LYS A 89 -1.29 -7.16 -12.87
N ARG A 90 -0.52 -6.08 -12.79
CA ARG A 90 0.90 -6.10 -13.14
C ARG A 90 1.69 -7.07 -12.28
N TYR A 91 1.41 -7.10 -10.97
CA TYR A 91 2.06 -8.00 -10.03
C TYR A 91 1.73 -9.48 -10.31
N SER A 92 0.49 -9.80 -10.68
CA SER A 92 0.08 -11.18 -10.98
C SER A 92 0.61 -11.69 -12.32
N GLU A 93 0.82 -10.80 -13.28
CA GLU A 93 1.31 -11.10 -14.63
C GLU A 93 2.83 -11.10 -14.72
N GLU A 94 3.54 -10.63 -13.67
CA GLU A 94 4.99 -10.51 -13.69
C GLU A 94 5.67 -11.87 -13.87
N ARG A 95 6.66 -11.89 -14.72
CA ARG A 95 7.48 -13.07 -15.00
C ARG A 95 8.95 -12.69 -14.96
N TYR A 96 9.74 -13.51 -14.32
CA TYR A 96 11.17 -13.37 -14.24
C TYR A 96 11.84 -14.48 -15.06
N SER A 97 13.09 -14.23 -15.48
CA SER A 97 13.94 -15.30 -16.00
C SER A 97 14.16 -16.40 -14.96
N GLU A 98 14.66 -17.56 -15.36
CA GLU A 98 14.93 -18.68 -14.42
C GLU A 98 15.92 -18.29 -13.30
N GLN A 99 16.86 -17.39 -13.61
CA GLN A 99 17.83 -16.85 -12.65
C GLN A 99 17.87 -15.31 -12.79
N PRO A 100 16.90 -14.60 -12.19
CA PRO A 100 16.78 -13.17 -12.38
C PRO A 100 17.96 -12.42 -11.76
N THR A 101 18.52 -11.50 -12.50
CA THR A 101 19.54 -10.59 -11.97
C THR A 101 18.92 -9.50 -11.12
N THR A 102 19.72 -8.86 -10.28
CA THR A 102 19.29 -7.70 -9.49
C THR A 102 18.78 -6.56 -10.37
N ASP A 103 19.41 -6.38 -11.53
CA ASP A 103 19.02 -5.34 -12.48
C ASP A 103 17.67 -5.66 -13.12
N GLU A 104 17.43 -6.92 -13.52
CA GLU A 104 16.13 -7.36 -14.02
C GLU A 104 15.01 -7.12 -12.98
N ILE A 105 15.24 -7.52 -11.73
CA ILE A 105 14.26 -7.32 -10.66
C ILE A 105 13.99 -5.83 -10.44
N THR A 106 15.03 -5.02 -10.45
CA THR A 106 14.91 -3.57 -10.23
C THR A 106 14.14 -2.89 -11.35
N GLU A 107 14.44 -3.24 -12.61
CA GLU A 107 13.78 -2.65 -13.77
C GLU A 107 12.30 -3.02 -13.82
N LYS A 108 11.97 -4.29 -13.62
CA LYS A 108 10.58 -4.74 -13.52
C LYS A 108 9.81 -4.08 -12.39
N ALA A 109 10.46 -3.85 -11.25
CA ALA A 109 9.84 -3.11 -10.15
C ALA A 109 9.59 -1.64 -10.54
N ARG A 110 10.48 -0.99 -11.28
CA ARG A 110 10.28 0.38 -11.78
C ARG A 110 9.13 0.46 -12.79
N GLU A 111 9.10 -0.48 -13.74
CA GLU A 111 7.98 -0.58 -14.69
C GLU A 111 6.64 -0.75 -13.97
N MET A 112 6.57 -1.68 -13.03
CA MET A 112 5.37 -1.92 -12.22
C MET A 112 4.95 -0.66 -11.46
N LEU A 113 5.91 0.08 -10.88
CA LEU A 113 5.65 1.33 -10.19
C LEU A 113 5.10 2.39 -11.15
N ALA A 114 5.67 2.52 -12.33
CA ALA A 114 5.21 3.44 -13.37
C ALA A 114 3.78 3.11 -13.83
N ASP A 115 3.49 1.85 -14.09
CA ASP A 115 2.15 1.37 -14.47
C ASP A 115 1.12 1.63 -13.36
N MET A 116 1.48 1.33 -12.12
CA MET A 116 0.62 1.54 -10.96
C MET A 116 0.26 3.01 -10.78
N LEU A 117 1.25 3.89 -10.83
CA LEU A 117 1.08 5.33 -10.57
C LEU A 117 0.54 6.09 -11.77
N GLY A 118 0.87 5.65 -12.99
CA GLY A 118 0.58 6.40 -14.20
C GLY A 118 1.36 7.72 -14.26
N ALA A 119 1.00 8.58 -15.22
CA ALA A 119 1.78 9.79 -15.53
C ALA A 119 1.85 10.81 -14.36
N ASN A 120 0.82 10.88 -13.53
CA ASN A 120 0.69 11.93 -12.50
C ASN A 120 0.75 11.40 -11.07
N GLY A 121 0.80 10.08 -10.85
CA GLY A 121 0.63 9.49 -9.53
C GLY A 121 1.66 9.96 -8.51
N VAL A 122 2.90 10.19 -8.92
CA VAL A 122 3.93 10.74 -8.01
C VAL A 122 3.53 12.12 -7.49
N ALA A 123 3.11 13.02 -8.38
CA ALA A 123 2.67 14.35 -8.00
C ALA A 123 1.40 14.29 -7.13
N GLU A 124 0.48 13.40 -7.47
CA GLU A 124 -0.76 13.18 -6.70
C GLU A 124 -0.45 12.74 -5.27
N ILE A 125 0.49 11.82 -5.06
CA ILE A 125 0.91 11.35 -3.73
C ILE A 125 1.60 12.47 -2.94
N VAL A 126 2.55 13.16 -3.58
CA VAL A 126 3.34 14.20 -2.91
C VAL A 126 2.49 15.39 -2.45
N HIS A 127 1.49 15.76 -3.26
CA HIS A 127 0.60 16.88 -2.96
C HIS A 127 -0.72 16.46 -2.28
N ASN A 128 -0.87 15.19 -1.91
CA ASN A 128 -2.08 14.76 -1.22
C ASN A 128 -2.12 15.32 0.20
N GLU A 129 -3.14 16.13 0.49
CA GLU A 129 -3.28 16.77 1.81
C GLU A 129 -4.02 15.89 2.81
N VAL A 130 -4.72 14.86 2.34
CA VAL A 130 -5.50 13.96 3.18
C VAL A 130 -4.74 12.69 3.51
N PHE A 131 -4.17 12.01 2.51
CA PHE A 131 -3.43 10.76 2.70
C PHE A 131 -1.92 11.05 2.76
N ARG A 132 -1.38 11.15 3.97
CA ARG A 132 0.05 11.41 4.20
C ARG A 132 0.83 10.11 4.17
N THR A 133 1.42 9.81 3.02
CA THR A 133 2.12 8.55 2.80
C THR A 133 3.55 8.59 3.35
N HIS A 134 3.87 7.64 4.24
CA HIS A 134 5.20 7.41 4.77
C HIS A 134 5.66 6.01 4.35
N ILE A 135 6.91 5.91 3.92
CA ILE A 135 7.52 4.69 3.41
C ILE A 135 8.71 4.32 4.28
N ILE A 136 8.71 3.09 4.80
CA ILE A 136 9.88 2.54 5.46
C ILE A 136 10.82 2.02 4.38
N ALA A 137 12.03 2.58 4.33
CA ALA A 137 13.07 2.18 3.40
C ALA A 137 14.41 2.01 4.13
N ASP A 138 15.14 0.98 3.76
CA ASP A 138 16.47 0.69 4.29
C ASP A 138 17.54 1.01 3.25
N ARG A 139 18.69 1.46 3.75
CA ARG A 139 19.88 1.63 2.93
C ARG A 139 20.96 0.65 3.35
N ALA A 140 21.22 -0.34 2.52
CA ALA A 140 22.33 -1.27 2.73
C ALA A 140 23.68 -0.52 2.65
N ARG A 141 24.59 -0.80 3.60
CA ARG A 141 25.94 -0.24 3.67
C ARG A 141 26.97 -1.32 3.91
N GLY A 142 28.22 -1.09 3.52
CA GLY A 142 29.35 -1.99 3.76
C GLY A 142 29.26 -3.30 2.99
N ILE A 143 29.67 -4.39 3.59
CA ILE A 143 29.77 -5.73 2.97
C ILE A 143 28.40 -6.20 2.45
N GLY A 144 27.31 -5.89 3.14
CA GLY A 144 25.95 -6.23 2.71
C GLY A 144 25.54 -5.57 1.38
N SER A 145 26.14 -4.43 1.01
CA SER A 145 25.85 -3.79 -0.27
C SER A 145 26.55 -4.45 -1.46
N SER A 146 27.65 -5.20 -1.22
CA SER A 146 28.37 -5.94 -2.25
C SER A 146 27.78 -7.32 -2.51
N GLN A 147 27.18 -7.96 -1.53
CA GLN A 147 26.52 -9.25 -1.68
C GLN A 147 25.19 -9.15 -2.47
N LEU A 148 24.51 -8.01 -2.38
CA LEU A 148 23.35 -7.72 -3.23
C LEU A 148 23.69 -7.52 -4.72
N LYS A 149 24.98 -7.38 -5.05
CA LYS A 149 25.45 -7.28 -6.44
C LYS A 149 25.90 -8.63 -7.02
N THR A 150 25.99 -9.67 -6.20
CA THR A 150 26.51 -10.99 -6.58
C THR A 150 25.52 -12.13 -6.33
N ALA A 151 24.35 -11.85 -5.83
CA ALA A 151 23.23 -12.78 -5.67
C ALA A 151 22.15 -12.42 -6.69
#